data_567097ed727802a48badf3d5876d0089
#
_entry.id   567097ed727802a48badf3d5876d0089
#
_cell.length_a   1.000
_cell.length_b   1.000
_cell.length_c   1.000
_cell.angle_alpha   90.00
_cell.angle_beta   90.00
_cell.angle_gamma   90.00
#
_symmetry.space_group_name_H-M   'P 1'
#
loop_
_entity.id
_entity.type
_entity.pdbx_description
1 polymer ?
#
loop_
_entity_poly.entity_id
_entity_poly.type
_entity_poly.pdbx_seq_one_letter_code
_entity_poly.pdbx_strand_id
1 'polypeptide(L)'
;MLNKNSLDTICAALTYAMGIEAPNVAAAPNEDLVAYIDKVFGGEKADRILMFNPDAVAQWIYEKYAHYCREAKHYTEIEIPLRTVMPSVTPVCFATMYTGAQPAVHGIQKYTKPVLTVETIFDAMVKADRKCAIITSGDCSMSKIFLERKIDYLHYANGEAVNRVNAMAAEAIIQDKYDFIAVYNGNYDSVMHKYGPESMEAISELRANSIDFATLSNLVESNWKKHNTLVGFAMDHGCHEIDGNCGAHGLDMEEDLNIVHLYKGYPRS
;
A
#
# COMPACT_ATOMS: atom_id res chain seq x y z
N MET A 1 8.69 20.46 -4.57
CA MET A 1 8.25 20.86 -3.19
C MET A 1 7.69 19.64 -2.50
N LEU A 2 8.06 19.39 -1.23
CA LEU A 2 7.55 18.23 -0.48
C LEU A 2 6.04 18.34 -0.22
N ASN A 3 5.35 17.20 -0.32
CA ASN A 3 3.93 17.08 0.00
C ASN A 3 3.66 17.38 1.49
N LYS A 4 2.50 17.95 1.77
CA LYS A 4 2.13 18.39 3.14
C LYS A 4 1.70 17.22 4.03
N ASN A 5 0.86 16.33 3.48
CA ASN A 5 0.33 15.20 4.24
C ASN A 5 1.41 14.13 4.41
N SER A 6 1.52 13.57 5.59
CA SER A 6 2.51 12.53 5.91
C SER A 6 1.91 11.12 5.81
N LEU A 7 2.73 10.16 5.44
CA LEU A 7 2.35 8.75 5.29
C LEU A 7 1.78 8.13 6.57
N ASP A 8 2.21 8.57 7.76
CA ASP A 8 1.72 8.09 9.06
C ASP A 8 0.23 8.40 9.31
N THR A 9 -0.35 9.34 8.57
CA THR A 9 -1.78 9.67 8.68
C THR A 9 -2.72 8.63 8.06
N ILE A 10 -2.17 7.67 7.28
CA ILE A 10 -2.97 6.68 6.52
C ILE A 10 -3.53 5.59 7.44
N CYS A 11 -2.76 5.08 8.40
CA CYS A 11 -3.22 4.03 9.32
C CYS A 11 -4.55 4.41 9.99
N ALA A 12 -4.59 5.58 10.62
CA ALA A 12 -5.78 6.06 11.32
C ALA A 12 -6.96 6.33 10.37
N ALA A 13 -6.71 6.75 9.13
CA ALA A 13 -7.76 6.92 8.14
C ALA A 13 -8.37 5.57 7.68
N LEU A 14 -7.55 4.53 7.53
CA LEU A 14 -8.03 3.18 7.20
C LEU A 14 -8.83 2.55 8.36
N THR A 15 -8.37 2.71 9.61
CA THR A 15 -9.14 2.25 10.79
C THR A 15 -10.44 3.04 10.96
N TYR A 16 -10.42 4.35 10.68
CA TYR A 16 -11.63 5.18 10.62
C TYR A 16 -12.63 4.65 9.58
N ALA A 17 -12.13 4.28 8.39
CA ALA A 17 -12.96 3.68 7.34
C ALA A 17 -13.70 2.43 7.85
N MET A 18 -13.03 1.58 8.61
CA MET A 18 -13.59 0.34 9.17
C MET A 18 -14.42 0.54 10.46
N GLY A 19 -14.45 1.76 11.01
CA GLY A 19 -15.14 2.06 12.26
C GLY A 19 -14.52 1.38 13.49
N ILE A 20 -13.20 1.22 13.49
CA ILE A 20 -12.43 0.61 14.59
C ILE A 20 -11.43 1.61 15.17
N GLU A 21 -10.96 1.34 16.39
CA GLU A 21 -9.91 2.16 17.03
C GLU A 21 -8.58 2.02 16.28
N ALA A 22 -7.89 3.15 16.08
CA ALA A 22 -6.54 3.15 15.53
C ALA A 22 -5.52 2.62 16.54
N PRO A 23 -4.35 2.11 16.10
CA PRO A 23 -3.24 1.84 16.99
C PRO A 23 -2.93 3.04 17.89
N ASN A 24 -2.61 2.78 19.15
CA ASN A 24 -2.39 3.83 20.16
C ASN A 24 -1.21 4.77 19.84
N VAL A 25 -0.33 4.38 18.93
CA VAL A 25 0.83 5.16 18.45
C VAL A 25 0.54 5.92 17.16
N ALA A 26 -0.65 5.74 16.57
CA ALA A 26 -0.99 6.32 15.26
C ALA A 26 -1.17 7.84 15.35
N ALA A 27 -0.70 8.53 14.32
CA ALA A 27 -1.00 9.94 14.09
C ALA A 27 -2.50 10.15 13.80
N ALA A 28 -2.95 11.40 13.82
CA ALA A 28 -4.30 11.76 13.41
C ALA A 28 -4.57 11.29 11.95
N PRO A 29 -5.81 10.93 11.62
CA PRO A 29 -6.16 10.42 10.29
C PRO A 29 -5.98 11.49 9.21
N ASN A 30 -5.67 11.06 7.98
CA ASN A 30 -5.66 11.93 6.82
C ASN A 30 -7.06 12.50 6.57
N GLU A 31 -7.21 13.82 6.67
CA GLU A 31 -8.51 14.50 6.59
C GLU A 31 -9.14 14.37 5.20
N ASP A 32 -8.35 14.41 4.12
CA ASP A 32 -8.85 14.29 2.75
C ASP A 32 -9.43 12.89 2.51
N LEU A 33 -8.75 11.84 2.99
CA LEU A 33 -9.23 10.47 2.89
C LEU A 33 -10.47 10.25 3.75
N VAL A 34 -10.52 10.78 4.97
CA VAL A 34 -11.70 10.71 5.85
C VAL A 34 -12.89 11.38 5.19
N ALA A 35 -12.72 12.60 4.68
CA ALA A 35 -13.80 13.33 3.99
C ALA A 35 -14.33 12.57 2.77
N TYR A 36 -13.43 11.94 2.00
CA TYR A 36 -13.82 11.10 0.88
C TYR A 36 -14.62 9.86 1.33
N ILE A 37 -14.17 9.15 2.38
CA ILE A 37 -14.83 7.97 2.96
C ILE A 37 -16.25 8.33 3.40
N ASP A 38 -16.41 9.42 4.16
CA ASP A 38 -17.72 9.87 4.63
C ASP A 38 -18.67 10.23 3.48
N LYS A 39 -18.12 10.87 2.45
CA LYS A 39 -18.89 11.21 1.24
C LYS A 39 -19.34 9.97 0.49
N VAL A 40 -18.44 9.04 0.22
CA VAL A 40 -18.72 7.88 -0.67
C VAL A 40 -19.64 6.85 -0.01
N PHE A 41 -19.52 6.67 1.31
CA PHE A 41 -20.35 5.72 2.07
C PHE A 41 -21.53 6.38 2.79
N GLY A 42 -21.76 7.69 2.61
CA GLY A 42 -22.88 8.39 3.23
C GLY A 42 -22.85 8.39 4.76
N GLY A 43 -21.66 8.36 5.35
CA GLY A 43 -21.43 8.28 6.79
C GLY A 43 -21.40 6.84 7.36
N GLU A 44 -21.69 5.81 6.54
CA GLU A 44 -21.49 4.41 6.94
C GLU A 44 -19.98 4.07 6.92
N LYS A 45 -19.65 2.88 7.43
CA LYS A 45 -18.28 2.38 7.46
C LYS A 45 -18.04 1.34 6.38
N ALA A 46 -16.78 1.15 6.03
CA ALA A 46 -16.37 0.09 5.12
C ALA A 46 -16.42 -1.28 5.82
N ASP A 47 -16.92 -2.27 5.11
CA ASP A 47 -16.89 -3.66 5.54
C ASP A 47 -15.59 -4.34 5.12
N ARG A 48 -14.99 -3.86 4.00
CA ARG A 48 -13.82 -4.45 3.35
C ARG A 48 -12.81 -3.37 2.95
N ILE A 49 -11.52 -3.70 3.04
CA ILE A 49 -10.44 -2.89 2.46
C ILE A 49 -9.49 -3.78 1.67
N LEU A 50 -9.14 -3.34 0.45
CA LEU A 50 -8.06 -3.89 -0.35
C LEU A 50 -6.98 -2.82 -0.54
N MET A 51 -5.78 -3.06 -0.02
CA MET A 51 -4.60 -2.21 -0.24
C MET A 51 -3.64 -2.93 -1.19
N PHE A 52 -3.42 -2.38 -2.37
CA PHE A 52 -2.37 -2.81 -3.30
C PHE A 52 -1.18 -1.88 -3.16
N ASN A 53 -0.03 -2.44 -2.79
CA ASN A 53 1.17 -1.70 -2.46
C ASN A 53 2.27 -1.96 -3.50
N PRO A 54 2.38 -1.15 -4.55
CA PRO A 54 3.52 -1.16 -5.45
C PRO A 54 4.72 -0.49 -4.77
N ASP A 55 5.88 -1.17 -4.77
CA ASP A 55 7.12 -0.70 -4.15
C ASP A 55 7.83 0.34 -5.01
N ALA A 56 8.39 1.37 -4.37
CA ALA A 56 9.27 2.39 -4.94
C ALA A 56 8.67 3.26 -6.08
N VAL A 57 7.35 3.30 -6.23
CA VAL A 57 6.72 4.11 -7.27
C VAL A 57 6.62 5.57 -6.81
N ALA A 58 7.56 6.40 -7.28
CA ALA A 58 7.61 7.82 -6.97
C ALA A 58 6.46 8.61 -7.60
N GLN A 59 6.04 9.71 -6.95
CA GLN A 59 5.05 10.63 -7.54
C GLN A 59 5.52 11.16 -8.90
N TRP A 60 6.79 11.54 -9.06
CA TRP A 60 7.31 12.05 -10.32
C TRP A 60 7.27 11.02 -11.46
N ILE A 61 7.47 9.72 -11.16
CA ILE A 61 7.30 8.62 -12.11
C ILE A 61 5.82 8.48 -12.49
N TYR A 62 4.94 8.45 -11.50
CA TYR A 62 3.50 8.37 -11.71
C TYR A 62 2.97 9.51 -12.58
N GLU A 63 3.43 10.75 -12.35
CA GLU A 63 3.01 11.92 -13.12
C GLU A 63 3.58 11.92 -14.54
N LYS A 64 4.88 11.65 -14.69
CA LYS A 64 5.56 11.62 -15.99
C LYS A 64 5.04 10.52 -16.91
N TYR A 65 4.74 9.38 -16.33
CA TYR A 65 4.27 8.18 -17.03
C TYR A 65 2.79 7.86 -16.79
N ALA A 66 1.97 8.88 -16.52
CA ALA A 66 0.55 8.74 -16.17
C ALA A 66 -0.27 7.90 -17.16
N HIS A 67 0.13 7.88 -18.44
CA HIS A 67 -0.55 7.07 -19.47
C HIS A 67 -0.35 5.55 -19.29
N TYR A 68 0.67 5.11 -18.56
CA TYR A 68 0.86 3.72 -18.17
C TYR A 68 0.12 3.35 -16.87
N CYS A 69 -0.35 4.36 -16.11
CA CYS A 69 -1.15 4.17 -14.91
C CYS A 69 -2.66 4.34 -15.15
N ARG A 70 -3.10 4.46 -16.40
CA ARG A 70 -4.52 4.75 -16.75
C ARG A 70 -5.49 3.69 -16.26
N GLU A 71 -5.08 2.42 -16.21
CA GLU A 71 -5.91 1.32 -15.73
C GLU A 71 -6.16 1.47 -14.21
N ALA A 72 -5.14 1.77 -13.42
CA ALA A 72 -5.30 2.08 -11.99
C ALA A 72 -6.14 3.35 -11.79
N LYS A 73 -5.90 4.41 -12.57
CA LYS A 73 -6.69 5.66 -12.51
C LYS A 73 -8.17 5.43 -12.83
N HIS A 74 -8.50 4.49 -13.72
CA HIS A 74 -9.91 4.17 -14.03
C HIS A 74 -10.66 3.57 -12.84
N TYR A 75 -9.94 2.84 -11.98
CA TYR A 75 -10.49 2.21 -10.78
C TYR A 75 -10.25 3.03 -9.50
N THR A 76 -9.94 4.31 -9.62
CA THR A 76 -9.75 5.24 -8.50
C THR A 76 -10.51 6.55 -8.72
N GLU A 77 -10.81 7.28 -7.67
CA GLU A 77 -11.62 8.52 -7.69
C GLU A 77 -10.94 9.69 -6.98
N ILE A 78 -10.01 9.42 -6.07
CA ILE A 78 -9.26 10.44 -5.35
C ILE A 78 -7.76 10.12 -5.37
N GLU A 79 -6.96 11.15 -5.57
CA GLU A 79 -5.51 11.12 -5.45
C GLU A 79 -5.09 11.90 -4.19
N ILE A 80 -4.31 11.30 -3.33
CA ILE A 80 -3.82 11.90 -2.09
C ILE A 80 -2.30 11.98 -2.16
N PRO A 81 -1.73 13.17 -2.44
CA PRO A 81 -0.30 13.39 -2.37
C PRO A 81 0.19 13.26 -0.92
N LEU A 82 1.19 12.43 -0.72
CA LEU A 82 1.77 12.13 0.59
C LEU A 82 3.29 12.30 0.55
N ARG A 83 3.83 12.67 1.69
CA ARG A 83 5.27 12.60 1.96
C ARG A 83 5.52 11.35 2.79
N THR A 84 6.38 10.45 2.28
CA THR A 84 6.87 9.33 3.07
C THR A 84 7.88 9.78 4.13
N VAL A 85 8.48 8.85 4.86
CA VAL A 85 9.36 9.12 5.99
C VAL A 85 10.82 8.83 5.66
N MET A 86 11.73 9.36 6.49
CA MET A 86 13.17 9.10 6.37
C MET A 86 13.63 8.00 7.35
N PRO A 87 14.51 7.11 6.87
CA PRO A 87 14.91 6.90 5.47
C PRO A 87 13.77 6.29 4.65
N SER A 88 13.62 6.74 3.41
CA SER A 88 12.59 6.30 2.47
C SER A 88 12.94 4.93 1.88
N VAL A 89 12.80 3.91 2.71
CA VAL A 89 13.09 2.50 2.39
C VAL A 89 11.92 1.61 2.84
N THR A 90 11.66 0.55 2.10
CA THR A 90 10.49 -0.33 2.21
C THR A 90 10.10 -0.70 3.66
N PRO A 91 11.00 -1.24 4.54
CA PRO A 91 10.58 -1.66 5.87
C PRO A 91 10.20 -0.48 6.78
N VAL A 92 10.81 0.69 6.60
CA VAL A 92 10.52 1.90 7.37
C VAL A 92 9.17 2.49 6.93
N CYS A 93 8.94 2.57 5.62
CA CYS A 93 7.73 3.15 5.06
C CYS A 93 6.50 2.30 5.32
N PHE A 94 6.57 0.97 5.17
CA PHE A 94 5.45 0.08 5.53
C PHE A 94 5.19 0.04 7.05
N ALA A 95 6.24 0.07 7.87
CA ALA A 95 6.04 0.21 9.30
C ALA A 95 5.28 1.50 9.63
N THR A 96 5.66 2.62 9.03
CA THR A 96 4.96 3.90 9.19
C THR A 96 3.52 3.83 8.68
N MET A 97 3.29 3.33 7.45
CA MET A 97 1.97 3.25 6.82
C MET A 97 0.97 2.44 7.67
N TYR A 98 1.42 1.33 8.26
CA TYR A 98 0.53 0.38 8.95
C TYR A 98 0.59 0.42 10.48
N THR A 99 1.45 1.27 11.07
CA THR A 99 1.36 1.63 12.50
C THR A 99 0.75 3.02 12.72
N GLY A 100 0.85 3.89 11.70
CA GLY A 100 0.55 5.31 11.84
C GLY A 100 1.59 6.09 12.65
N ALA A 101 2.78 5.53 12.86
CA ALA A 101 3.81 6.11 13.71
C ALA A 101 5.07 6.50 12.91
N GLN A 102 5.79 7.50 13.40
CA GLN A 102 7.09 7.89 12.86
C GLN A 102 8.18 6.84 13.18
N PRO A 103 9.26 6.75 12.37
CA PRO A 103 10.34 5.75 12.55
C PRO A 103 10.94 5.68 13.94
N ALA A 104 11.06 6.81 14.63
CA ALA A 104 11.56 6.86 16.01
C ALA A 104 10.62 6.18 17.02
N VAL A 105 9.31 6.10 16.70
CA VAL A 105 8.28 5.49 17.57
C VAL A 105 8.11 4.00 17.27
N HIS A 106 8.00 3.61 15.98
CA HIS A 106 7.84 2.20 15.63
C HIS A 106 9.16 1.41 15.64
N GLY A 107 10.31 2.08 15.74
CA GLY A 107 11.62 1.48 16.03
C GLY A 107 12.40 0.99 14.78
N ILE A 108 11.83 0.97 13.58
CA ILE A 108 12.55 0.63 12.35
C ILE A 108 13.05 1.94 11.71
N GLN A 109 14.39 2.18 11.79
CA GLN A 109 15.02 3.43 11.34
C GLN A 109 16.10 3.22 10.25
N LYS A 110 16.16 2.02 9.67
CA LYS A 110 17.07 1.66 8.59
C LYS A 110 16.54 0.43 7.85
N TYR A 111 17.18 0.06 6.73
CA TYR A 111 16.81 -1.14 5.99
C TYR A 111 17.09 -2.43 6.79
N THR A 112 16.23 -2.72 7.76
CA THR A 112 16.22 -3.95 8.56
C THR A 112 14.77 -4.42 8.71
N LYS A 113 14.56 -5.70 8.93
CA LYS A 113 13.23 -6.33 8.95
C LYS A 113 12.91 -7.00 10.31
N PRO A 114 13.07 -6.31 11.45
CA PRO A 114 12.64 -6.86 12.73
C PRO A 114 11.11 -6.94 12.78
N VAL A 115 10.58 -7.85 13.58
CA VAL A 115 9.14 -7.86 13.87
C VAL A 115 8.80 -6.62 14.68
N LEU A 116 7.77 -5.90 14.26
CA LEU A 116 7.29 -4.71 14.95
C LEU A 116 6.71 -5.07 16.32
N THR A 117 7.15 -4.36 17.35
CA THR A 117 6.69 -4.54 18.74
C THR A 117 5.55 -3.60 19.12
N VAL A 118 5.35 -2.53 18.34
CA VAL A 118 4.23 -1.61 18.53
C VAL A 118 2.98 -2.15 17.85
N GLU A 119 1.83 -1.65 18.27
CA GLU A 119 0.55 -1.98 17.65
C GLU A 119 0.49 -1.52 16.18
N THR A 120 -0.08 -2.36 15.34
CA THR A 120 -0.27 -2.10 13.91
C THR A 120 -1.76 -2.12 13.56
N ILE A 121 -2.11 -1.70 12.35
CA ILE A 121 -3.48 -1.83 11.83
C ILE A 121 -3.97 -3.30 11.91
N PHE A 122 -3.08 -4.27 11.69
CA PHE A 122 -3.44 -5.69 11.77
C PHE A 122 -3.81 -6.11 13.19
N ASP A 123 -3.12 -5.56 14.20
CA ASP A 123 -3.47 -5.79 15.60
C ASP A 123 -4.83 -5.15 15.95
N ALA A 124 -5.07 -3.92 15.47
CA ALA A 124 -6.34 -3.22 15.65
C ALA A 124 -7.50 -3.99 14.99
N MET A 125 -7.30 -4.52 13.78
CA MET A 125 -8.27 -5.37 13.09
C MET A 125 -8.59 -6.65 13.88
N VAL A 126 -7.56 -7.35 14.37
CA VAL A 126 -7.75 -8.58 15.18
C VAL A 126 -8.49 -8.27 16.49
N LYS A 127 -8.21 -7.16 17.16
CA LYS A 127 -8.95 -6.72 18.35
C LYS A 127 -10.44 -6.46 18.07
N ALA A 128 -10.75 -6.00 16.86
CA ALA A 128 -12.11 -5.75 16.40
C ALA A 128 -12.78 -6.99 15.76
N ASP A 129 -12.20 -8.18 15.94
CA ASP A 129 -12.67 -9.45 15.34
C ASP A 129 -12.77 -9.43 13.81
N ARG A 130 -11.85 -8.68 13.16
CA ARG A 130 -11.74 -8.58 11.71
C ARG A 130 -10.64 -9.51 11.17
N LYS A 131 -10.90 -10.13 10.03
CA LYS A 131 -9.96 -11.06 9.38
C LYS A 131 -9.07 -10.34 8.39
N CYS A 132 -7.77 -10.52 8.53
CA CYS A 132 -6.78 -9.89 7.66
C CYS A 132 -5.93 -10.92 6.93
N ALA A 133 -5.45 -10.54 5.75
CA ALA A 133 -4.41 -11.26 5.02
C ALA A 133 -3.32 -10.31 4.52
N ILE A 134 -2.07 -10.74 4.62
CA ILE A 134 -0.92 -10.16 3.91
C ILE A 134 -0.55 -11.12 2.78
N ILE A 135 -0.55 -10.62 1.54
CA ILE A 135 -0.29 -11.42 0.33
C ILE A 135 0.96 -10.86 -0.36
N THR A 136 2.03 -11.65 -0.37
CA THR A 136 3.34 -11.17 -0.83
C THR A 136 4.31 -12.32 -1.09
N SER A 137 5.52 -12.00 -1.58
CA SER A 137 6.64 -12.95 -1.55
C SER A 137 7.12 -13.21 -0.13
N GLY A 138 7.61 -14.41 0.14
CA GLY A 138 8.38 -14.71 1.35
C GLY A 138 9.63 -13.82 1.41
N ASP A 139 10.17 -13.57 2.60
CA ASP A 139 11.41 -12.81 2.84
C ASP A 139 11.43 -11.32 2.45
N CYS A 140 10.35 -10.75 1.93
CA CYS A 140 10.23 -9.30 1.72
C CYS A 140 9.99 -8.55 3.04
N SER A 141 10.01 -7.20 3.00
CA SER A 141 9.76 -6.38 4.19
C SER A 141 8.37 -6.63 4.77
N MET A 142 7.32 -6.62 3.93
CA MET A 142 5.94 -6.88 4.35
C MET A 142 5.75 -8.24 5.01
N SER A 143 6.45 -9.29 4.54
CA SER A 143 6.34 -10.64 5.11
C SER A 143 7.03 -10.80 6.45
N LYS A 144 7.98 -9.92 6.81
CA LYS A 144 8.81 -10.06 8.01
C LYS A 144 8.41 -9.14 9.15
N ILE A 145 8.20 -7.85 8.87
CA ILE A 145 7.99 -6.87 9.94
C ILE A 145 6.63 -7.01 10.64
N PHE A 146 5.65 -7.67 10.01
CA PHE A 146 4.32 -7.92 10.55
C PHE A 146 4.10 -9.35 11.06
N LEU A 147 5.14 -10.17 11.20
CA LEU A 147 5.02 -11.53 11.77
C LEU A 147 4.47 -11.52 13.22
N GLU A 148 4.11 -12.70 13.72
CA GLU A 148 3.63 -12.95 15.09
C GLU A 148 2.24 -12.36 15.40
N ARG A 149 1.45 -11.99 14.38
CA ARG A 149 0.06 -11.55 14.50
C ARG A 149 -0.93 -12.65 14.13
N LYS A 150 -2.13 -12.60 14.67
CA LYS A 150 -3.20 -13.59 14.40
C LYS A 150 -3.92 -13.28 13.09
N ILE A 151 -3.16 -13.22 11.99
CA ILE A 151 -3.65 -12.98 10.64
C ILE A 151 -3.16 -14.07 9.69
N ASP A 152 -3.72 -14.12 8.49
CA ASP A 152 -3.27 -15.04 7.46
C ASP A 152 -2.12 -14.42 6.65
N TYR A 153 -1.03 -15.18 6.47
CA TYR A 153 0.12 -14.82 5.65
C TYR A 153 0.13 -15.71 4.41
N LEU A 154 -0.26 -15.15 3.27
CA LEU A 154 -0.27 -15.85 1.99
C LEU A 154 1.01 -15.50 1.23
N HIS A 155 1.97 -16.40 1.27
CA HIS A 155 3.28 -16.20 0.67
C HIS A 155 3.55 -17.19 -0.44
N TYR A 156 4.25 -16.74 -1.48
CA TYR A 156 4.90 -17.61 -2.44
C TYR A 156 6.41 -17.65 -2.18
N ALA A 157 7.07 -18.75 -2.60
CA ALA A 157 8.50 -18.93 -2.40
C ALA A 157 9.31 -17.98 -3.29
N ASN A 158 10.46 -17.50 -2.79
CA ASN A 158 11.39 -16.71 -3.58
C ASN A 158 11.79 -17.45 -4.86
N GLY A 159 11.78 -16.73 -6.00
CA GLY A 159 12.09 -17.28 -7.32
C GLY A 159 10.89 -17.82 -8.10
N GLU A 160 9.70 -17.88 -7.52
CA GLU A 160 8.46 -18.11 -8.26
C GLU A 160 7.95 -16.78 -8.84
N ALA A 161 7.24 -16.86 -9.98
CA ALA A 161 6.80 -15.68 -10.71
C ALA A 161 5.83 -14.82 -9.89
N VAL A 162 5.99 -13.51 -9.96
CA VAL A 162 5.17 -12.48 -9.30
C VAL A 162 3.68 -12.57 -9.64
N ASN A 163 3.32 -13.12 -10.79
CA ASN A 163 1.94 -13.44 -11.16
C ASN A 163 1.21 -14.26 -10.08
N ARG A 164 1.93 -14.89 -9.17
CA ARG A 164 1.36 -15.67 -8.06
C ARG A 164 0.76 -14.80 -6.96
N VAL A 165 1.32 -13.63 -6.66
CA VAL A 165 0.72 -12.67 -5.72
C VAL A 165 -0.68 -12.28 -6.18
N ASN A 166 -0.80 -11.90 -7.44
CA ASN A 166 -2.08 -11.48 -8.00
C ASN A 166 -3.10 -12.62 -8.08
N ALA A 167 -2.66 -13.84 -8.38
CA ALA A 167 -3.53 -15.02 -8.33
C ALA A 167 -4.04 -15.32 -6.92
N MET A 168 -3.17 -15.26 -5.90
CA MET A 168 -3.57 -15.44 -4.50
C MET A 168 -4.48 -14.31 -4.02
N ALA A 169 -4.24 -13.07 -4.43
CA ALA A 169 -5.09 -11.94 -4.11
C ALA A 169 -6.48 -12.08 -4.77
N ALA A 170 -6.52 -12.49 -6.03
CA ALA A 170 -7.76 -12.77 -6.74
C ALA A 170 -8.57 -13.89 -6.05
N GLU A 171 -7.92 -14.97 -5.66
CA GLU A 171 -8.56 -16.05 -4.92
C GLU A 171 -9.09 -15.58 -3.56
N ALA A 172 -8.32 -14.79 -2.81
CA ALA A 172 -8.76 -14.23 -1.53
C ALA A 172 -9.98 -13.32 -1.67
N ILE A 173 -10.06 -12.52 -2.74
CA ILE A 173 -11.23 -11.69 -3.05
C ILE A 173 -12.44 -12.57 -3.38
N ILE A 174 -12.28 -13.58 -4.24
CA ILE A 174 -13.38 -14.49 -4.66
C ILE A 174 -13.92 -15.29 -3.47
N GLN A 175 -13.05 -15.71 -2.55
CA GLN A 175 -13.44 -16.43 -1.33
C GLN A 175 -14.23 -15.56 -0.34
N ASP A 176 -14.15 -14.22 -0.44
CA ASP A 176 -14.81 -13.24 0.44
C ASP A 176 -14.61 -13.53 1.95
N LYS A 177 -13.39 -13.96 2.29
CA LYS A 177 -13.03 -14.40 3.64
C LYS A 177 -12.49 -13.29 4.53
N TYR A 178 -11.86 -12.26 3.93
CA TYR A 178 -11.08 -11.26 4.65
C TYR A 178 -11.77 -9.89 4.65
N ASP A 179 -11.64 -9.19 5.78
CA ASP A 179 -12.08 -7.80 5.93
C ASP A 179 -10.99 -6.81 5.48
N PHE A 180 -9.72 -7.20 5.59
CA PHE A 180 -8.59 -6.39 5.16
C PHE A 180 -7.57 -7.25 4.42
N ILE A 181 -7.23 -6.86 3.19
CA ILE A 181 -6.20 -7.51 2.38
C ILE A 181 -5.13 -6.49 2.04
N ALA A 182 -3.88 -6.77 2.42
CA ALA A 182 -2.70 -6.02 1.97
C ALA A 182 -1.92 -6.87 0.96
N VAL A 183 -1.83 -6.40 -0.27
CA VAL A 183 -1.08 -7.02 -1.37
C VAL A 183 0.18 -6.20 -1.61
N TYR A 184 1.34 -6.84 -1.68
CA TYR A 184 2.60 -6.18 -1.96
C TYR A 184 3.22 -6.68 -3.27
N ASN A 185 3.66 -5.75 -4.10
CA ASN A 185 4.37 -6.02 -5.34
C ASN A 185 5.69 -5.22 -5.40
N GLY A 186 6.82 -5.93 -5.30
CA GLY A 186 8.17 -5.35 -5.29
C GLY A 186 8.88 -5.38 -6.64
N ASN A 187 8.18 -5.60 -7.76
CA ASN A 187 8.83 -5.76 -9.06
C ASN A 187 9.43 -4.48 -9.59
N TYR A 188 8.67 -3.37 -9.52
CA TYR A 188 9.16 -2.09 -10.01
C TYR A 188 10.46 -1.71 -9.27
N ASP A 189 10.49 -1.84 -7.93
CA ASP A 189 11.69 -1.59 -7.12
C ASP A 189 12.89 -2.43 -7.59
N SER A 190 12.70 -3.75 -7.72
CA SER A 190 13.76 -4.67 -8.12
C SER A 190 14.34 -4.36 -9.50
N VAL A 191 13.48 -3.97 -10.44
CA VAL A 191 13.88 -3.65 -11.83
C VAL A 191 14.49 -2.25 -11.91
N MET A 192 13.92 -1.28 -11.19
CA MET A 192 14.41 0.09 -11.07
C MET A 192 15.84 0.15 -10.54
N HIS A 193 16.14 -0.62 -9.49
CA HIS A 193 17.51 -0.73 -8.97
C HIS A 193 18.50 -1.21 -10.02
N LYS A 194 18.12 -2.10 -10.89
CA LYS A 194 19.01 -2.74 -11.87
C LYS A 194 19.18 -1.94 -13.16
N TYR A 195 18.12 -1.31 -13.63
CA TYR A 195 18.07 -0.71 -14.97
C TYR A 195 17.72 0.78 -14.97
N GLY A 196 17.47 1.37 -13.80
CA GLY A 196 17.03 2.75 -13.65
C GLY A 196 15.50 2.91 -13.64
N PRO A 197 15.00 3.97 -12.96
CA PRO A 197 13.56 4.16 -12.75
C PRO A 197 12.77 4.43 -14.03
N GLU A 198 13.41 4.94 -15.07
CA GLU A 198 12.81 5.27 -16.37
C GLU A 198 13.13 4.26 -17.48
N SER A 199 13.80 3.15 -17.14
CA SER A 199 14.08 2.09 -18.13
C SER A 199 12.80 1.47 -18.67
N MET A 200 12.86 0.92 -19.88
CA MET A 200 11.71 0.21 -20.48
C MET A 200 11.23 -0.94 -19.59
N GLU A 201 12.18 -1.61 -18.92
CA GLU A 201 11.94 -2.68 -17.98
C GLU A 201 11.14 -2.17 -16.76
N ALA A 202 11.59 -1.07 -16.13
CA ALA A 202 10.90 -0.47 -14.98
C ALA A 202 9.51 0.06 -15.35
N ILE A 203 9.39 0.76 -16.48
CA ILE A 203 8.10 1.28 -16.96
C ILE A 203 7.13 0.14 -17.34
N SER A 204 7.64 -1.01 -17.78
CA SER A 204 6.81 -2.19 -18.01
C SER A 204 6.22 -2.74 -16.70
N GLU A 205 7.00 -2.73 -15.61
CA GLU A 205 6.51 -3.13 -14.28
C GLU A 205 5.53 -2.10 -13.68
N LEU A 206 5.76 -0.80 -13.90
CA LEU A 206 4.79 0.24 -13.54
C LEU A 206 3.43 -0.02 -14.20
N ARG A 207 3.44 -0.32 -15.49
CA ARG A 207 2.22 -0.67 -16.23
C ARG A 207 1.60 -1.97 -15.73
N ALA A 208 2.42 -2.99 -15.43
CA ALA A 208 1.94 -4.25 -14.88
C ALA A 208 1.22 -4.01 -13.54
N ASN A 209 1.79 -3.22 -12.62
CA ASN A 209 1.15 -2.84 -11.36
C ASN A 209 -0.21 -2.16 -11.58
N SER A 210 -0.31 -1.27 -12.58
CA SER A 210 -1.56 -0.60 -12.94
C SER A 210 -2.64 -1.59 -13.40
N ILE A 211 -2.29 -2.55 -14.27
CA ILE A 211 -3.19 -3.59 -14.78
C ILE A 211 -3.60 -4.56 -13.67
N ASP A 212 -2.67 -4.94 -12.82
CA ASP A 212 -2.89 -5.87 -11.72
C ASP A 212 -3.88 -5.28 -10.69
N PHE A 213 -3.66 -4.03 -10.30
CA PHE A 213 -4.61 -3.30 -9.44
C PHE A 213 -6.00 -3.19 -10.07
N ALA A 214 -6.08 -2.84 -11.35
CA ALA A 214 -7.34 -2.75 -12.07
C ALA A 214 -8.06 -4.12 -12.12
N THR A 215 -7.31 -5.20 -12.33
CA THR A 215 -7.86 -6.57 -12.33
C THR A 215 -8.43 -6.93 -10.96
N LEU A 216 -7.70 -6.67 -9.88
CA LEU A 216 -8.17 -6.92 -8.51
C LEU A 216 -9.37 -6.04 -8.14
N SER A 217 -9.36 -4.76 -8.54
CA SER A 217 -10.47 -3.84 -8.32
C SER A 217 -11.75 -4.27 -9.05
N ASN A 218 -11.63 -4.78 -10.27
CA ASN A 218 -12.76 -5.36 -11.01
C ASN A 218 -13.33 -6.62 -10.34
N LEU A 219 -12.46 -7.44 -9.75
CA LEU A 219 -12.90 -8.59 -8.95
C LEU A 219 -13.61 -8.15 -7.66
N VAL A 220 -13.14 -7.11 -6.99
CA VAL A 220 -13.82 -6.50 -5.85
C VAL A 220 -15.21 -6.02 -6.25
N GLU A 221 -15.32 -5.23 -7.31
CA GLU A 221 -16.61 -4.72 -7.81
C GLU A 221 -17.60 -5.84 -8.17
N SER A 222 -17.09 -6.96 -8.66
CA SER A 222 -17.90 -8.11 -9.06
C SER A 222 -18.32 -9.00 -7.89
N ASN A 223 -17.44 -9.22 -6.91
CA ASN A 223 -17.63 -10.23 -5.85
C ASN A 223 -18.06 -9.63 -4.50
N TRP A 224 -17.72 -8.36 -4.21
CA TRP A 224 -17.99 -7.73 -2.90
C TRP A 224 -19.16 -6.75 -2.91
N LYS A 225 -20.12 -6.93 -3.80
CA LYS A 225 -21.31 -6.04 -3.95
C LYS A 225 -22.11 -5.83 -2.67
N LYS A 226 -22.08 -6.78 -1.73
CA LYS A 226 -22.79 -6.71 -0.44
C LYS A 226 -22.03 -5.89 0.61
N HIS A 227 -20.82 -5.43 0.31
CA HIS A 227 -19.93 -4.78 1.24
C HIS A 227 -19.63 -3.34 0.79
N ASN A 228 -19.64 -2.41 1.73
CA ASN A 228 -18.97 -1.12 1.53
C ASN A 228 -17.47 -1.39 1.49
N THR A 229 -16.82 -1.14 0.36
CA THR A 229 -15.43 -1.51 0.15
C THR A 229 -14.57 -0.31 -0.25
N LEU A 230 -13.43 -0.13 0.43
CA LEU A 230 -12.40 0.82 0.03
C LEU A 230 -11.26 0.06 -0.66
N VAL A 231 -10.86 0.50 -1.85
CA VAL A 231 -9.65 0.01 -2.52
C VAL A 231 -8.60 1.12 -2.59
N GLY A 232 -7.33 0.76 -2.42
CA GLY A 232 -6.21 1.70 -2.47
C GLY A 232 -5.05 1.16 -3.30
N PHE A 233 -4.53 1.99 -4.22
CA PHE A 233 -3.22 1.82 -4.86
C PHE A 233 -2.25 2.71 -4.09
N ALA A 234 -1.45 2.12 -3.20
CA ALA A 234 -0.76 2.81 -2.13
C ALA A 234 0.75 2.56 -2.17
N MET A 235 1.46 3.53 -2.70
CA MET A 235 2.92 3.56 -2.82
C MET A 235 3.56 3.78 -1.45
N ASP A 236 4.73 3.19 -1.21
CA ASP A 236 5.42 3.31 0.09
C ASP A 236 6.50 4.38 0.10
N HIS A 237 7.33 4.47 -0.93
CA HIS A 237 8.35 5.51 -1.15
C HIS A 237 8.59 5.74 -2.64
N GLY A 238 9.39 6.77 -2.94
CA GLY A 238 9.83 7.05 -4.30
C GLY A 238 11.21 6.50 -4.59
N CYS A 239 11.80 6.97 -5.70
CA CYS A 239 13.12 6.57 -6.17
C CYS A 239 13.73 7.66 -7.04
N HIS A 240 15.05 7.60 -7.23
CA HIS A 240 15.81 8.47 -8.09
C HIS A 240 16.82 7.68 -8.95
N GLU A 241 17.26 8.28 -10.04
CA GLU A 241 18.33 7.73 -10.88
C GLU A 241 19.70 7.99 -10.23
N ILE A 242 20.60 7.02 -10.36
CA ILE A 242 22.01 7.12 -9.97
C ILE A 242 22.92 6.79 -11.16
N ASP A 243 24.22 7.08 -11.02
CA ASP A 243 25.23 6.78 -12.03
C ASP A 243 25.16 5.31 -12.51
N GLY A 244 25.39 5.12 -13.80
CA GLY A 244 25.39 3.79 -14.41
C GLY A 244 24.01 3.31 -14.88
N ASN A 245 23.04 4.20 -15.03
CA ASN A 245 21.64 3.90 -15.41
C ASN A 245 20.97 2.90 -14.43
N CYS A 246 21.24 3.06 -13.16
CA CYS A 246 20.58 2.33 -12.08
C CYS A 246 19.68 3.27 -11.30
N GLY A 247 18.86 2.73 -10.39
CA GLY A 247 18.06 3.53 -9.48
C GLY A 247 18.36 3.22 -8.02
N ALA A 248 18.06 4.17 -7.17
CA ALA A 248 18.14 4.04 -5.72
C ALA A 248 17.02 4.82 -5.03
N HIS A 249 16.96 4.71 -3.72
CA HIS A 249 16.05 5.44 -2.85
C HIS A 249 16.66 5.57 -1.45
N GLY A 250 16.02 6.30 -0.55
CA GLY A 250 16.47 6.44 0.84
C GLY A 250 17.11 7.79 1.18
N LEU A 251 17.09 8.74 0.23
CA LEU A 251 17.65 10.09 0.41
C LEU A 251 16.57 11.12 0.76
N ASP A 252 16.98 12.22 1.40
CA ASP A 252 16.11 13.35 1.71
C ASP A 252 15.97 14.26 0.48
N MET A 253 15.19 13.80 -0.48
CA MET A 253 14.92 14.51 -1.74
C MET A 253 13.47 14.26 -2.20
N GLU A 254 12.96 15.15 -3.04
CA GLU A 254 11.55 15.10 -3.49
C GLU A 254 11.21 13.79 -4.20
N GLU A 255 12.12 13.28 -5.00
CA GLU A 255 11.98 12.09 -5.82
C GLU A 255 11.76 10.83 -4.97
N ASP A 256 12.39 10.77 -3.79
CA ASP A 256 12.29 9.65 -2.87
C ASP A 256 11.12 9.81 -1.87
N LEU A 257 10.80 11.06 -1.53
CA LEU A 257 9.86 11.36 -0.45
C LEU A 257 8.43 11.59 -0.92
N ASN A 258 8.21 12.13 -2.12
CA ASN A 258 6.88 12.39 -2.63
C ASN A 258 6.30 11.15 -3.30
N ILE A 259 5.15 10.72 -2.78
CA ILE A 259 4.32 9.63 -3.31
C ILE A 259 2.88 10.10 -3.47
N VAL A 260 2.06 9.30 -4.11
CA VAL A 260 0.63 9.55 -4.21
C VAL A 260 -0.14 8.25 -3.96
N HIS A 261 -1.16 8.31 -3.12
CA HIS A 261 -2.09 7.20 -2.97
C HIS A 261 -3.36 7.48 -3.76
N LEU A 262 -3.89 6.45 -4.40
CA LEU A 262 -5.13 6.51 -5.17
C LEU A 262 -6.17 5.64 -4.48
N TYR A 263 -7.40 6.16 -4.31
CA TYR A 263 -8.46 5.41 -3.64
C TYR A 263 -9.78 5.45 -4.41
N LYS A 264 -10.59 4.41 -4.20
CA LYS A 264 -12.01 4.37 -4.59
C LYS A 264 -12.82 3.62 -3.55
N GLY A 265 -14.00 4.16 -3.25
CA GLY A 265 -15.03 3.48 -2.46
C GLY A 265 -16.09 2.84 -3.37
N TYR A 266 -16.46 1.61 -3.06
CA TYR A 266 -17.57 0.90 -3.67
C TYR A 266 -18.67 0.74 -2.62
N PRO A 267 -19.73 1.56 -2.66
CA PRO A 267 -20.88 1.36 -1.79
C PRO A 267 -21.57 0.01 -2.10
N ARG A 268 -22.04 -0.65 -1.06
CA ARG A 268 -22.83 -1.87 -1.23
C ARG A 268 -24.11 -1.62 -2.04
N SER A 269 -24.52 -2.57 -2.84
CA SER A 269 -25.68 -2.49 -3.74
C SER A 269 -26.67 -3.64 -3.51
#